data_cf0331a49291c645ecbec75cb17a21a7
#
_entry.id   cf0331a49291c645ecbec75cb17a21a7
#
_cell.length_a   1.000
_cell.length_b   1.000
_cell.length_c   1.000
_cell.angle_alpha   90.00
_cell.angle_beta   90.00
_cell.angle_gamma   90.00
#
_symmetry.space_group_name_H-M   'P 1'
#
loop_
_entity.id
_entity.type
_entity.pdbx_description
1 polymer ?
#
loop_
_entity_poly.entity_id
_entity_poly.type
_entity_poly.pdbx_seq_one_letter_code
_entity_poly.pdbx_strand_id
1 'polypeptide(L)'
;EQDWTHPAFSGDIADGYIWGRGTLDIKEQVFGVLEAAEYLLARGKSFARTAYLAFGDDEETINLGALAIAEHLKAQGVTLEFVLDEGGCKIEPGTAFGAPETAIVSVQLMEKGYADLELSVHSIGGHSSRPYGGTSLGRLSGAIADITRAPFAVRLNSAMTGAFETLAPYITQEPLKTLVQDVAGNADAIAACCMGSPDLFPFVTTTIAPTMIRGGSAACNVMPQDMTAVINFRIADGDSTESVMAHCREAVQDKGVEMRFLQANDPSAIARRDGYGYRTVVESFQRYYPEAVFIPSMAVGATDAHRYEEICDTCLRCSPFMTEPAEAASGVHGTNERLLVRSYLQGIRVLIDLMEHANVEP
;
A
#
# COMPACT_ATOMS: atom_id res chain seq x y z
N GLU A 1 -4.52 -19.32 -20.20
CA GLU A 1 -3.98 -18.30 -21.12
C GLU A 1 -4.89 -17.08 -21.01
N GLN A 2 -4.30 -15.90 -20.85
CA GLN A 2 -5.04 -14.64 -20.77
C GLN A 2 -5.22 -14.10 -22.20
N ASP A 3 -6.42 -13.64 -22.54
CA ASP A 3 -6.73 -13.05 -23.84
C ASP A 3 -6.23 -11.58 -23.89
N TRP A 4 -4.96 -11.41 -24.22
CA TRP A 4 -4.39 -10.09 -24.44
C TRP A 4 -4.70 -9.57 -25.85
N THR A 5 -5.15 -8.31 -25.95
CA THR A 5 -5.35 -7.61 -27.24
C THR A 5 -4.02 -7.40 -27.98
N HIS A 6 -2.98 -7.06 -27.23
CA HIS A 6 -1.57 -7.02 -27.68
C HIS A 6 -0.75 -8.00 -26.84
N PRO A 7 0.21 -8.73 -27.39
CA PRO A 7 1.02 -9.69 -26.62
C PRO A 7 1.64 -9.03 -25.38
N ALA A 8 1.53 -9.67 -24.22
CA ALA A 8 1.92 -9.11 -22.93
C ALA A 8 3.38 -8.61 -22.84
N PHE A 9 4.25 -9.07 -23.72
CA PHE A 9 5.67 -8.71 -23.76
C PHE A 9 6.12 -8.09 -25.09
N SER A 10 5.16 -7.60 -25.91
CA SER A 10 5.50 -6.96 -27.20
C SER A 10 5.98 -5.52 -27.04
N GLY A 11 5.46 -4.79 -26.06
CA GLY A 11 5.71 -3.35 -25.93
C GLY A 11 5.09 -2.55 -27.07
N ASP A 12 3.99 -3.03 -27.65
CA ASP A 12 3.32 -2.38 -28.76
C ASP A 12 2.85 -0.98 -28.36
N ILE A 13 3.09 -0.02 -29.25
CA ILE A 13 2.51 1.33 -29.14
C ILE A 13 1.35 1.41 -30.11
N ALA A 14 0.14 1.36 -29.57
CA ALA A 14 -1.11 1.37 -30.34
C ALA A 14 -2.18 2.16 -29.60
N ASP A 15 -3.05 2.83 -30.36
CA ASP A 15 -4.21 3.60 -29.84
C ASP A 15 -3.82 4.67 -28.78
N GLY A 16 -2.59 5.18 -28.84
CA GLY A 16 -2.06 6.15 -27.89
C GLY A 16 -1.52 5.55 -26.57
N TYR A 17 -1.46 4.23 -26.46
CA TYR A 17 -0.96 3.49 -25.31
C TYR A 17 0.32 2.72 -25.62
N ILE A 18 1.12 2.50 -24.59
CA ILE A 18 2.18 1.48 -24.53
C ILE A 18 1.54 0.26 -23.86
N TRP A 19 1.48 -0.86 -24.56
CA TRP A 19 0.85 -2.09 -24.10
C TRP A 19 1.90 -3.09 -23.60
N GLY A 20 1.66 -3.65 -22.43
CA GLY A 20 2.51 -4.74 -21.94
C GLY A 20 2.44 -4.93 -20.44
N ARG A 21 2.83 -6.11 -19.98
CA ARG A 21 3.03 -6.44 -18.58
C ARG A 21 4.12 -5.56 -17.98
N GLY A 22 3.80 -4.89 -16.86
CA GLY A 22 4.71 -3.99 -16.17
C GLY A 22 4.72 -2.56 -16.72
N THR A 23 3.77 -2.18 -17.60
CA THR A 23 3.65 -0.80 -18.08
C THR A 23 3.05 0.15 -17.04
N LEU A 24 2.43 -0.40 -15.97
CA LEU A 24 1.91 0.35 -14.82
C LEU A 24 2.58 -0.06 -13.51
N ASP A 25 3.32 -1.20 -13.51
CA ASP A 25 3.90 -1.77 -12.30
C ASP A 25 5.18 -2.56 -12.67
N ILE A 26 6.38 -1.86 -12.70
CA ILE A 26 6.59 -0.42 -12.82
C ILE A 26 7.73 -0.10 -13.79
N LYS A 27 7.73 -0.74 -14.98
CA LYS A 27 8.77 -0.49 -16.00
C LYS A 27 8.78 0.96 -16.49
N GLU A 28 7.62 1.66 -16.45
CA GLU A 28 7.54 3.08 -16.79
C GLU A 28 8.39 3.93 -15.84
N GLN A 29 8.45 3.59 -14.55
CA GLN A 29 9.29 4.31 -13.59
C GLN A 29 10.78 3.96 -13.79
N VAL A 30 11.10 2.68 -14.01
CA VAL A 30 12.47 2.24 -14.31
C VAL A 30 13.04 2.98 -15.51
N PHE A 31 12.34 2.95 -16.64
CA PHE A 31 12.80 3.63 -17.84
C PHE A 31 12.69 5.14 -17.73
N GLY A 32 11.63 5.65 -17.11
CA GLY A 32 11.44 7.08 -16.94
C GLY A 32 12.54 7.76 -16.13
N VAL A 33 13.01 7.12 -15.04
CA VAL A 33 14.10 7.67 -14.24
C VAL A 33 15.44 7.63 -14.97
N LEU A 34 15.68 6.59 -15.78
CA LEU A 34 16.87 6.50 -16.64
C LEU A 34 16.86 7.56 -17.73
N GLU A 35 15.73 7.77 -18.42
CA GLU A 35 15.54 8.81 -19.43
C GLU A 35 15.75 10.22 -18.85
N ALA A 36 15.23 10.46 -17.65
CA ALA A 36 15.40 11.75 -16.96
C ALA A 36 16.87 12.00 -16.61
N ALA A 37 17.58 10.99 -16.09
CA ALA A 37 18.99 11.08 -15.74
C ALA A 37 19.83 11.31 -16.99
N GLU A 38 19.62 10.55 -18.08
CA GLU A 38 20.33 10.72 -19.35
C GLU A 38 20.09 12.09 -19.96
N TYR A 39 18.84 12.57 -19.96
CA TYR A 39 18.49 13.91 -20.45
C TYR A 39 19.30 15.00 -19.73
N LEU A 40 19.42 14.93 -18.41
CA LEU A 40 20.15 15.91 -17.61
C LEU A 40 21.66 15.83 -17.87
N LEU A 41 22.23 14.63 -17.88
CA LEU A 41 23.66 14.39 -18.15
C LEU A 41 24.05 14.84 -19.55
N ALA A 42 23.24 14.57 -20.57
CA ALA A 42 23.48 15.01 -21.95
C ALA A 42 23.49 16.53 -22.09
N ARG A 43 22.90 17.26 -21.15
CA ARG A 43 22.92 18.74 -21.07
C ARG A 43 24.06 19.28 -20.19
N GLY A 44 24.94 18.43 -19.75
CA GLY A 44 26.08 18.79 -18.90
C GLY A 44 25.67 19.21 -17.49
N LYS A 45 24.48 18.77 -17.00
CA LYS A 45 24.08 19.00 -15.61
C LYS A 45 24.94 18.12 -14.70
N SER A 46 25.41 18.70 -13.62
CA SER A 46 26.08 18.01 -12.52
C SER A 46 25.15 17.98 -11.31
N PHE A 47 25.26 16.94 -10.50
CA PHE A 47 24.47 16.79 -9.30
C PHE A 47 25.31 17.20 -8.09
N ALA A 48 24.84 18.15 -7.28
CA ALA A 48 25.45 18.54 -6.02
C ALA A 48 25.26 17.46 -4.95
N ARG A 49 24.16 16.67 -5.09
CA ARG A 49 23.86 15.50 -4.26
C ARG A 49 23.94 14.23 -5.10
N THR A 50 24.33 13.13 -4.51
CA THR A 50 24.31 11.83 -5.18
C THR A 50 22.86 11.36 -5.33
N ALA A 51 22.46 11.05 -6.56
CA ALA A 51 21.22 10.35 -6.87
C ALA A 51 21.54 8.85 -7.02
N TYR A 52 20.90 8.02 -6.23
CA TYR A 52 20.96 6.57 -6.33
C TYR A 52 19.74 6.07 -7.10
N LEU A 53 19.96 5.33 -8.17
CA LEU A 53 18.91 4.65 -8.93
C LEU A 53 18.96 3.17 -8.53
N ALA A 54 18.06 2.76 -7.67
CA ALA A 54 18.01 1.41 -7.10
C ALA A 54 16.96 0.59 -7.84
N PHE A 55 17.35 -0.56 -8.39
CA PHE A 55 16.47 -1.47 -9.11
C PHE A 55 16.57 -2.86 -8.51
N GLY A 56 15.49 -3.35 -7.90
CA GLY A 56 15.30 -4.73 -7.48
C GLY A 56 14.72 -5.58 -8.61
N ASP A 57 14.66 -6.89 -8.42
CA ASP A 57 14.12 -7.86 -9.38
C ASP A 57 13.08 -8.80 -8.78
N ASP A 58 12.70 -8.63 -7.51
CA ASP A 58 11.88 -9.56 -6.75
C ASP A 58 10.84 -8.88 -5.82
N GLU A 59 10.45 -7.63 -6.11
CA GLU A 59 9.47 -6.88 -5.32
C GLU A 59 8.17 -7.69 -5.16
N GLU A 60 7.67 -8.24 -6.26
CA GLU A 60 6.41 -9.00 -6.37
C GLU A 60 6.44 -10.37 -5.67
N THR A 61 7.56 -10.73 -5.06
CA THR A 61 7.74 -12.06 -4.46
C THR A 61 8.26 -12.01 -3.04
N ILE A 62 9.58 -11.92 -2.84
CA ILE A 62 10.24 -12.01 -1.53
C ILE A 62 10.93 -10.72 -1.10
N ASN A 63 11.08 -9.77 -2.01
CA ASN A 63 11.57 -8.42 -1.77
C ASN A 63 12.96 -8.39 -1.07
N LEU A 64 13.89 -9.24 -1.52
CA LEU A 64 15.26 -9.30 -1.02
C LEU A 64 16.22 -8.41 -1.79
N GLY A 65 15.90 -8.07 -3.05
CA GLY A 65 16.72 -7.21 -3.88
C GLY A 65 16.87 -5.82 -3.27
N ALA A 66 15.78 -5.18 -2.90
CA ALA A 66 15.79 -3.88 -2.24
C ALA A 66 16.48 -3.93 -0.86
N LEU A 67 16.26 -4.99 -0.09
CA LEU A 67 16.95 -5.21 1.18
C LEU A 67 18.46 -5.27 0.99
N ALA A 68 18.93 -6.04 0.01
CA ALA A 68 20.37 -6.16 -0.27
C ALA A 68 21.00 -4.82 -0.70
N ILE A 69 20.26 -4.01 -1.49
CA ILE A 69 20.70 -2.66 -1.89
C ILE A 69 20.79 -1.75 -0.66
N ALA A 70 19.75 -1.74 0.19
CA ALA A 70 19.72 -0.92 1.41
C ALA A 70 20.85 -1.29 2.38
N GLU A 71 21.09 -2.59 2.61
CA GLU A 71 22.20 -3.08 3.44
C GLU A 71 23.57 -2.69 2.85
N HIS A 72 23.72 -2.76 1.53
CA HIS A 72 24.95 -2.34 0.86
C HIS A 72 25.22 -0.85 1.05
N LEU A 73 24.24 0.03 0.86
CA LEU A 73 24.34 1.47 1.09
C LEU A 73 24.65 1.76 2.57
N LYS A 74 23.96 1.08 3.47
CA LYS A 74 24.21 1.19 4.93
C LYS A 74 25.65 0.82 5.29
N ALA A 75 26.18 -0.27 4.73
CA ALA A 75 27.55 -0.71 4.95
C ALA A 75 28.59 0.31 4.45
N GLN A 76 28.25 1.13 3.47
CA GLN A 76 29.07 2.25 2.98
C GLN A 76 28.90 3.54 3.80
N GLY A 77 28.07 3.54 4.84
CA GLY A 77 27.77 4.70 5.67
C GLY A 77 26.90 5.75 4.96
N VAL A 78 26.13 5.35 3.93
CA VAL A 78 25.22 6.24 3.22
C VAL A 78 24.00 6.51 4.09
N THR A 79 23.61 7.79 4.18
CA THR A 79 22.32 8.24 4.69
C THR A 79 21.60 8.96 3.55
N LEU A 80 20.34 8.63 3.33
CA LEU A 80 19.54 9.20 2.25
C LEU A 80 18.67 10.35 2.80
N GLU A 81 18.56 11.43 2.03
CA GLU A 81 17.68 12.56 2.36
C GLU A 81 16.19 12.18 2.19
N PHE A 82 15.89 11.49 1.11
CA PHE A 82 14.60 10.86 0.89
C PHE A 82 14.71 9.73 -0.13
N VAL A 83 13.75 8.83 -0.09
CA VAL A 83 13.48 7.80 -1.10
C VAL A 83 12.16 8.13 -1.76
N LEU A 84 12.08 8.01 -3.08
CA LEU A 84 10.83 8.02 -3.84
C LEU A 84 10.67 6.71 -4.56
N ASP A 85 9.63 6.00 -4.22
CA ASP A 85 9.26 4.70 -4.77
C ASP A 85 7.91 4.77 -5.46
N GLU A 86 7.43 3.64 -5.94
CA GLU A 86 6.13 3.48 -6.58
C GLU A 86 4.94 3.85 -5.68
N GLY A 87 3.74 3.88 -6.25
CA GLY A 87 2.48 4.13 -5.54
C GLY A 87 1.83 5.47 -5.88
N GLY A 88 0.60 5.68 -5.43
CA GLY A 88 -0.11 6.95 -5.52
C GLY A 88 -0.26 7.57 -6.92
N CYS A 89 -0.18 6.78 -7.99
CA CYS A 89 -0.11 7.25 -9.38
C CYS A 89 -1.46 7.59 -10.03
N LYS A 90 -2.44 8.04 -9.25
CA LYS A 90 -3.79 8.31 -9.76
C LYS A 90 -4.23 9.72 -9.41
N ILE A 91 -4.85 10.38 -10.39
CA ILE A 91 -5.65 11.58 -10.15
C ILE A 91 -7.09 11.10 -9.93
N GLU A 92 -7.58 11.22 -8.72
CA GLU A 92 -8.89 10.72 -8.32
C GLU A 92 -9.77 11.86 -7.82
N PRO A 93 -11.12 11.78 -7.99
CA PRO A 93 -12.01 12.73 -7.33
C PRO A 93 -11.96 12.53 -5.81
N GLY A 94 -11.93 13.60 -5.05
CA GLY A 94 -11.91 13.58 -3.58
C GLY A 94 -13.24 13.15 -2.94
N THR A 95 -14.06 12.37 -3.66
CA THR A 95 -15.41 11.97 -3.23
C THR A 95 -15.41 11.24 -1.89
N ALA A 96 -14.47 10.32 -1.69
CA ALA A 96 -14.36 9.57 -0.44
C ALA A 96 -14.09 10.50 0.77
N PHE A 97 -13.38 11.60 0.54
CA PHE A 97 -13.09 12.62 1.55
C PHE A 97 -14.19 13.70 1.68
N GLY A 98 -15.29 13.59 0.95
CA GLY A 98 -16.34 14.61 0.93
C GLY A 98 -16.02 15.87 0.11
N ALA A 99 -15.05 15.78 -0.82
CA ALA A 99 -14.62 16.84 -1.73
C ALA A 99 -14.78 16.42 -3.21
N PRO A 100 -16.00 16.11 -3.71
CA PRO A 100 -16.23 15.45 -4.99
C PRO A 100 -15.77 16.27 -6.21
N GLU A 101 -15.71 17.59 -6.08
CA GLU A 101 -15.31 18.52 -7.17
C GLU A 101 -13.79 18.74 -7.20
N THR A 102 -13.04 18.10 -6.31
CA THR A 102 -11.59 18.30 -6.18
C THR A 102 -10.85 17.07 -6.68
N ALA A 103 -9.93 17.25 -7.61
CA ALA A 103 -8.99 16.23 -8.02
C ALA A 103 -7.90 16.10 -6.95
N ILE A 104 -7.60 14.88 -6.52
CA ILE A 104 -6.58 14.60 -5.50
C ILE A 104 -5.51 13.67 -6.04
N VAL A 105 -4.29 13.82 -5.54
CA VAL A 105 -3.18 12.88 -5.71
C VAL A 105 -2.62 12.53 -4.34
N SER A 106 -2.52 11.25 -4.05
CA SER A 106 -1.99 10.73 -2.80
C SER A 106 -0.48 10.61 -2.84
N VAL A 107 0.23 11.28 -1.93
CA VAL A 107 1.64 11.04 -1.65
C VAL A 107 1.71 10.22 -0.36
N GLN A 108 2.11 8.95 -0.49
CA GLN A 108 2.04 8.01 0.63
C GLN A 108 3.30 8.13 1.48
N LEU A 109 3.10 8.42 2.77
CA LEU A 109 4.16 8.65 3.76
C LEU A 109 4.57 7.39 4.52
N MET A 110 3.78 6.34 4.40
CA MET A 110 4.01 5.05 5.06
C MET A 110 3.26 3.94 4.33
N GLU A 111 3.54 2.71 4.69
CA GLU A 111 2.75 1.55 4.31
C GLU A 111 2.30 0.75 5.53
N LYS A 112 1.18 0.06 5.39
CA LYS A 112 0.67 -0.83 6.43
C LYS A 112 1.57 -2.05 6.58
N GLY A 113 1.64 -2.56 7.82
CA GLY A 113 2.22 -3.86 8.06
C GLY A 113 1.37 -4.99 7.45
N TYR A 114 1.96 -6.15 7.40
CA TYR A 114 1.36 -7.35 6.82
C TYR A 114 1.46 -8.52 7.80
N ALA A 115 0.42 -9.34 7.87
CA ALA A 115 0.54 -10.65 8.52
C ALA A 115 -0.42 -11.67 7.93
N ASP A 116 0.10 -12.87 7.69
CA ASP A 116 -0.69 -14.08 7.43
C ASP A 116 -0.68 -14.94 8.70
N LEU A 117 -1.80 -14.97 9.41
CA LEU A 117 -1.99 -15.77 10.60
C LEU A 117 -2.64 -17.11 10.24
N GLU A 118 -1.90 -18.20 10.40
CA GLU A 118 -2.46 -19.55 10.31
C GLU A 118 -3.10 -19.94 11.64
N LEU A 119 -4.33 -20.38 11.56
CA LEU A 119 -5.05 -21.07 12.62
C LEU A 119 -5.04 -22.57 12.33
N SER A 120 -4.73 -23.42 13.32
CA SER A 120 -4.74 -24.87 13.18
C SER A 120 -5.57 -25.51 14.29
N VAL A 121 -6.39 -26.48 13.93
CA VAL A 121 -7.16 -27.30 14.87
C VAL A 121 -6.96 -28.75 14.51
N HIS A 122 -6.50 -29.53 15.52
CA HIS A 122 -6.40 -30.97 15.42
C HIS A 122 -7.48 -31.65 16.27
N SER A 123 -8.04 -32.76 15.78
CA SER A 123 -8.96 -33.64 16.53
C SER A 123 -8.76 -35.07 16.10
N ILE A 124 -9.34 -36.01 16.86
CA ILE A 124 -9.25 -37.45 16.56
C ILE A 124 -10.05 -37.82 15.29
N GLY A 125 -11.00 -36.96 14.88
CA GLY A 125 -11.95 -37.30 13.81
C GLY A 125 -12.97 -38.33 14.26
N GLY A 126 -13.59 -39.03 13.29
CA GLY A 126 -14.50 -40.14 13.57
C GLY A 126 -15.84 -40.05 12.87
N HIS A 127 -16.81 -40.86 13.31
CA HIS A 127 -18.14 -40.92 12.71
C HIS A 127 -18.99 -39.72 13.14
N SER A 128 -19.64 -39.06 12.20
CA SER A 128 -20.43 -37.83 12.42
C SER A 128 -21.61 -37.99 13.41
N SER A 129 -22.05 -39.24 13.70
CA SER A 129 -23.10 -39.50 14.68
C SER A 129 -22.64 -39.35 16.14
N ARG A 130 -21.34 -39.15 16.39
CA ARG A 130 -20.76 -39.04 17.74
C ARG A 130 -19.80 -37.82 17.84
N PRO A 131 -20.29 -36.59 17.66
CA PRO A 131 -19.45 -35.38 17.62
C PRO A 131 -19.10 -34.86 19.03
N TYR A 132 -18.61 -35.75 19.90
CA TYR A 132 -18.25 -35.33 21.26
C TYR A 132 -17.05 -34.39 21.27
N GLY A 133 -17.20 -33.26 21.96
CA GLY A 133 -16.16 -32.21 22.01
C GLY A 133 -16.12 -31.30 20.77
N GLY A 134 -17.06 -31.42 19.84
CA GLY A 134 -17.09 -30.68 18.60
C GLY A 134 -16.20 -31.29 17.51
N THR A 135 -16.28 -30.75 16.30
CA THR A 135 -15.44 -31.13 15.17
C THR A 135 -14.33 -30.10 14.97
N SER A 136 -13.17 -30.48 14.42
CA SER A 136 -12.11 -29.53 14.06
C SER A 136 -12.63 -28.42 13.14
N LEU A 137 -13.52 -28.73 12.18
CA LEU A 137 -14.18 -27.75 11.33
C LEU A 137 -15.02 -26.75 12.14
N GLY A 138 -15.85 -27.22 13.08
CA GLY A 138 -16.69 -26.37 13.92
C GLY A 138 -15.88 -25.45 14.81
N ARG A 139 -14.82 -25.99 15.43
CA ARG A 139 -13.90 -25.25 16.28
C ARG A 139 -13.14 -24.17 15.51
N LEU A 140 -12.58 -24.52 14.33
CA LEU A 140 -11.88 -23.57 13.47
C LEU A 140 -12.81 -22.45 12.99
N SER A 141 -14.05 -22.80 12.58
CA SER A 141 -15.05 -21.80 12.17
C SER A 141 -15.42 -20.84 13.30
N GLY A 142 -15.50 -21.36 14.55
CA GLY A 142 -15.69 -20.55 15.74
C GLY A 142 -14.54 -19.54 15.93
N ALA A 143 -13.30 -20.01 15.84
CA ALA A 143 -12.11 -19.16 15.99
C ALA A 143 -12.04 -18.05 14.91
N ILE A 144 -12.34 -18.38 13.65
CA ILE A 144 -12.43 -17.39 12.56
C ILE A 144 -13.49 -16.34 12.90
N ALA A 145 -14.68 -16.77 13.34
CA ALA A 145 -15.77 -15.87 13.69
C ALA A 145 -15.42 -14.98 14.90
N ASP A 146 -14.74 -15.54 15.92
CA ASP A 146 -14.29 -14.78 17.10
C ASP A 146 -13.34 -13.65 16.69
N ILE A 147 -12.32 -13.96 15.88
CA ILE A 147 -11.36 -12.95 15.39
C ILE A 147 -12.07 -11.89 14.53
N THR A 148 -12.91 -12.33 13.58
CA THR A 148 -13.59 -11.40 12.66
C THR A 148 -14.56 -10.45 13.38
N ARG A 149 -15.12 -10.86 14.52
CA ARG A 149 -16.02 -10.02 15.34
C ARG A 149 -15.30 -9.15 16.35
N ALA A 150 -14.02 -9.28 16.49
CA ALA A 150 -13.18 -8.49 17.38
C ALA A 150 -12.42 -7.41 16.58
N PRO A 151 -13.02 -6.23 16.30
CA PRO A 151 -12.37 -5.20 15.52
C PRO A 151 -11.18 -4.61 16.27
N PHE A 152 -10.18 -4.14 15.52
CA PHE A 152 -9.08 -3.35 16.06
C PHE A 152 -9.53 -1.92 16.35
N ALA A 153 -8.70 -1.18 17.09
CA ALA A 153 -8.93 0.22 17.36
C ALA A 153 -8.98 1.05 16.08
N VAL A 154 -9.84 2.05 16.06
CA VAL A 154 -9.97 3.01 14.96
C VAL A 154 -9.24 4.28 15.34
N ARG A 155 -8.32 4.74 14.49
CA ARG A 155 -7.46 5.91 14.76
C ARG A 155 -7.21 6.71 13.49
N LEU A 156 -7.13 8.03 13.64
CA LEU A 156 -6.65 8.92 12.58
C LEU A 156 -5.14 9.14 12.81
N ASN A 157 -4.29 8.54 11.97
CA ASN A 157 -2.85 8.74 12.06
C ASN A 157 -2.42 10.10 11.48
N SER A 158 -1.13 10.46 11.60
CA SER A 158 -0.63 11.76 11.18
C SER A 158 -0.72 11.99 9.66
N ALA A 159 -0.61 10.95 8.83
CA ALA A 159 -0.77 11.05 7.39
C ALA A 159 -2.22 11.40 7.04
N MET A 160 -3.19 10.66 7.60
CA MET A 160 -4.61 10.93 7.37
C MET A 160 -5.08 12.25 8.00
N THR A 161 -4.56 12.63 9.16
CA THR A 161 -4.76 13.96 9.73
C THR A 161 -4.33 15.03 8.74
N GLY A 162 -3.13 14.89 8.17
CA GLY A 162 -2.63 15.81 7.15
C GLY A 162 -3.47 15.84 5.88
N ALA A 163 -4.02 14.70 5.45
CA ALA A 163 -4.93 14.65 4.31
C ALA A 163 -6.19 15.50 4.54
N PHE A 164 -6.84 15.33 5.70
CA PHE A 164 -8.03 16.09 6.06
C PHE A 164 -7.73 17.58 6.28
N GLU A 165 -6.59 17.92 6.88
CA GLU A 165 -6.15 19.33 7.01
C GLU A 165 -5.93 19.98 5.64
N THR A 166 -5.28 19.27 4.71
CA THR A 166 -5.02 19.76 3.35
C THR A 166 -6.32 19.93 2.56
N LEU A 167 -7.25 18.99 2.72
CA LEU A 167 -8.54 19.00 2.00
C LEU A 167 -9.61 19.86 2.67
N ALA A 168 -9.43 20.33 3.91
CA ALA A 168 -10.44 21.07 4.64
C ALA A 168 -11.12 22.22 3.84
N PRO A 169 -10.37 23.01 3.02
CA PRO A 169 -11.00 24.07 2.20
C PRO A 169 -11.89 23.56 1.07
N TYR A 170 -11.76 22.28 0.70
CA TYR A 170 -12.42 21.67 -0.45
C TYR A 170 -13.55 20.73 -0.05
N ILE A 171 -13.63 20.32 1.22
CA ILE A 171 -14.65 19.40 1.74
C ILE A 171 -15.99 20.14 1.83
N THR A 172 -16.98 19.66 1.08
CA THR A 172 -18.30 20.27 0.98
C THR A 172 -19.40 19.43 1.60
N GLN A 173 -19.14 18.15 1.83
CA GLN A 173 -20.14 17.18 2.32
C GLN A 173 -20.10 17.01 3.84
N GLU A 174 -21.30 17.03 4.46
CA GLU A 174 -21.46 16.70 5.88
C GLU A 174 -21.39 15.19 6.11
N PRO A 175 -20.92 14.71 7.28
CA PRO A 175 -20.51 15.52 8.43
C PRO A 175 -19.08 16.03 8.38
N LEU A 176 -18.27 15.56 7.42
CA LEU A 176 -16.83 15.90 7.31
C LEU A 176 -16.59 17.40 7.21
N LYS A 177 -17.43 18.13 6.46
CA LYS A 177 -17.33 19.59 6.31
C LYS A 177 -17.28 20.34 7.66
N THR A 178 -18.09 19.92 8.60
CA THR A 178 -18.11 20.50 9.95
C THR A 178 -16.92 20.01 10.77
N LEU A 179 -16.60 18.73 10.72
CA LEU A 179 -15.55 18.12 11.54
C LEU A 179 -14.16 18.63 11.21
N VAL A 180 -13.86 18.87 9.92
CA VAL A 180 -12.52 19.32 9.48
C VAL A 180 -12.22 20.79 9.83
N GLN A 181 -13.14 21.53 10.42
CA GLN A 181 -12.85 22.86 10.98
C GLN A 181 -11.86 22.79 12.15
N ASP A 182 -11.80 21.65 12.82
CA ASP A 182 -10.79 21.30 13.84
C ASP A 182 -10.49 19.81 13.73
N VAL A 183 -9.58 19.45 12.83
CA VAL A 183 -9.23 18.05 12.55
C VAL A 183 -8.68 17.37 13.80
N ALA A 184 -7.83 18.04 14.55
CA ALA A 184 -7.21 17.48 15.75
C ALA A 184 -8.25 17.24 16.88
N GLY A 185 -9.13 18.21 17.11
CA GLY A 185 -10.18 18.10 18.12
C GLY A 185 -11.26 17.10 17.75
N ASN A 186 -11.46 16.81 16.45
CA ASN A 186 -12.47 15.89 15.93
C ASN A 186 -11.89 14.58 15.38
N ALA A 187 -10.66 14.23 15.71
CA ALA A 187 -9.94 13.07 15.10
C ALA A 187 -10.75 11.77 15.22
N ASP A 188 -11.31 11.46 16.38
CA ASP A 188 -12.11 10.25 16.60
C ASP A 188 -13.39 10.24 15.76
N ALA A 189 -14.06 11.40 15.62
CA ALA A 189 -15.28 11.52 14.83
C ALA A 189 -14.98 11.39 13.32
N ILE A 190 -13.89 11.96 12.86
CA ILE A 190 -13.41 11.81 11.46
C ILE A 190 -13.06 10.35 11.19
N ALA A 191 -12.30 9.70 12.08
CA ALA A 191 -11.97 8.28 11.97
C ALA A 191 -13.21 7.39 11.93
N ALA A 192 -14.24 7.70 12.74
CA ALA A 192 -15.52 7.01 12.70
C ALA A 192 -16.26 7.21 11.36
N CYS A 193 -16.19 8.40 10.75
CA CYS A 193 -16.72 8.62 9.41
C CYS A 193 -15.98 7.78 8.37
N CYS A 194 -14.64 7.67 8.46
CA CYS A 194 -13.83 6.85 7.58
C CYS A 194 -14.24 5.38 7.64
N MET A 195 -14.58 4.84 8.80
CA MET A 195 -15.09 3.47 8.96
C MET A 195 -16.37 3.18 8.16
N GLY A 196 -17.15 4.18 7.86
CA GLY A 196 -18.36 4.09 7.01
C GLY A 196 -18.09 4.11 5.50
N SER A 197 -16.84 4.35 5.09
CA SER A 197 -16.44 4.44 3.69
C SER A 197 -15.59 3.23 3.28
N PRO A 198 -15.99 2.46 2.26
CA PRO A 198 -15.17 1.35 1.74
C PRO A 198 -13.76 1.78 1.32
N ASP A 199 -13.61 3.02 0.85
CA ASP A 199 -12.35 3.55 0.35
C ASP A 199 -11.45 4.05 1.50
N LEU A 200 -12.03 4.51 2.62
CA LEU A 200 -11.27 5.13 3.71
C LEU A 200 -11.07 4.21 4.93
N PHE A 201 -11.96 3.21 5.15
CA PHE A 201 -11.82 2.35 6.34
C PHE A 201 -10.45 1.67 6.46
N PRO A 202 -9.77 1.26 5.35
CA PRO A 202 -8.46 0.62 5.48
C PRO A 202 -7.37 1.55 6.03
N PHE A 203 -7.57 2.87 5.97
CA PHE A 203 -6.60 3.85 6.43
C PHE A 203 -6.67 4.16 7.93
N VAL A 204 -7.72 3.71 8.62
CA VAL A 204 -7.97 4.08 10.02
C VAL A 204 -7.99 2.91 10.99
N THR A 205 -7.81 1.68 10.53
CA THR A 205 -7.81 0.47 11.37
C THR A 205 -6.99 -0.66 10.77
N THR A 206 -6.56 -1.60 11.59
CA THR A 206 -6.03 -2.89 11.12
C THR A 206 -7.16 -3.72 10.52
N THR A 207 -6.98 -4.17 9.27
CA THR A 207 -8.01 -4.94 8.57
C THR A 207 -7.85 -6.44 8.82
N ILE A 208 -8.96 -7.17 8.81
CA ILE A 208 -9.05 -8.62 9.07
C ILE A 208 -9.71 -9.29 7.87
N ALA A 209 -9.02 -10.18 7.18
CA ALA A 209 -9.53 -10.87 6.01
C ALA A 209 -9.24 -12.38 6.07
N PRO A 210 -10.18 -13.24 6.46
CA PRO A 210 -10.02 -14.69 6.26
C PRO A 210 -9.93 -15.00 4.76
N THR A 211 -8.81 -15.60 4.33
CA THR A 211 -8.50 -15.79 2.90
C THR A 211 -8.44 -17.25 2.49
N MET A 212 -8.09 -18.15 3.41
CA MET A 212 -7.93 -19.54 3.07
C MET A 212 -8.52 -20.44 4.15
N ILE A 213 -9.06 -21.59 3.73
CA ILE A 213 -9.43 -22.69 4.61
C ILE A 213 -9.02 -24.01 3.92
N ARG A 214 -8.42 -24.92 4.67
CA ARG A 214 -7.96 -26.21 4.17
C ARG A 214 -8.33 -27.32 5.13
N GLY A 215 -8.49 -28.52 4.60
CA GLY A 215 -8.88 -29.71 5.33
C GLY A 215 -10.32 -30.12 4.98
N GLY A 216 -10.94 -30.87 5.85
CA GLY A 216 -12.26 -31.44 5.62
C GLY A 216 -12.21 -32.95 5.43
N SER A 217 -13.37 -33.54 5.20
CA SER A 217 -13.52 -34.97 4.93
C SER A 217 -14.10 -35.19 3.53
N ALA A 218 -13.68 -36.28 2.87
CA ALA A 218 -14.22 -36.69 1.58
C ALA A 218 -15.65 -37.25 1.66
N ALA A 219 -16.14 -37.57 2.86
CA ALA A 219 -17.47 -38.11 3.10
C ALA A 219 -18.21 -37.33 4.19
N CYS A 220 -19.51 -37.05 3.94
CA CYS A 220 -20.33 -36.21 4.83
C CYS A 220 -20.58 -36.82 6.22
N ASN A 221 -20.38 -38.13 6.40
CA ASN A 221 -20.55 -38.82 7.67
C ASN A 221 -19.23 -39.06 8.43
N VAL A 222 -18.14 -38.41 8.00
CA VAL A 222 -16.80 -38.50 8.64
C VAL A 222 -16.38 -37.13 9.12
N MET A 223 -16.01 -37.04 10.40
CA MET A 223 -15.47 -35.77 10.97
C MET A 223 -14.00 -35.63 10.58
N PRO A 224 -13.59 -34.43 10.09
CA PRO A 224 -12.19 -34.18 9.76
C PRO A 224 -11.29 -34.19 10.98
N GLN A 225 -10.02 -34.62 10.83
CA GLN A 225 -9.02 -34.56 11.88
C GLN A 225 -8.36 -33.20 11.96
N ASP A 226 -7.79 -32.76 10.85
CA ASP A 226 -7.02 -31.54 10.76
C ASP A 226 -7.74 -30.48 9.90
N MET A 227 -7.79 -29.27 10.43
CA MET A 227 -8.33 -28.11 9.74
C MET A 227 -7.38 -26.94 9.94
N THR A 228 -7.10 -26.21 8.88
CA THR A 228 -6.34 -24.96 8.92
C THR A 228 -7.05 -23.83 8.20
N ALA A 229 -6.82 -22.62 8.64
CA ALA A 229 -7.26 -21.40 7.97
C ALA A 229 -6.15 -20.35 7.99
N VAL A 230 -6.17 -19.45 7.02
CA VAL A 230 -5.30 -18.26 7.03
C VAL A 230 -6.16 -17.03 7.09
N ILE A 231 -5.81 -16.12 8.00
CA ILE A 231 -6.38 -14.78 8.11
C ILE A 231 -5.28 -13.79 7.77
N ASN A 232 -5.52 -12.98 6.74
CA ASN A 232 -4.63 -11.90 6.35
C ASN A 232 -4.98 -10.63 7.12
N PHE A 233 -3.96 -9.94 7.61
CA PHE A 233 -4.05 -8.64 8.25
C PHE A 233 -3.24 -7.61 7.48
N ARG A 234 -3.79 -6.42 7.33
CA ARG A 234 -3.04 -5.21 6.98
C ARG A 234 -2.99 -4.34 8.22
N ILE A 235 -1.81 -4.30 8.83
CA ILE A 235 -1.61 -3.74 10.17
C ILE A 235 -1.51 -2.22 10.07
N ALA A 236 -2.35 -1.50 10.81
CA ALA A 236 -2.36 -0.05 10.84
C ALA A 236 -1.27 0.51 11.79
N ASP A 237 -0.90 1.77 11.57
CA ASP A 237 -0.06 2.51 12.50
C ASP A 237 -0.63 2.48 13.93
N GLY A 238 0.26 2.25 14.91
CA GLY A 238 -0.09 2.06 16.32
C GLY A 238 -0.47 0.63 16.72
N ASP A 239 -0.55 -0.29 15.76
CA ASP A 239 -0.58 -1.73 15.98
C ASP A 239 0.75 -2.36 15.52
N SER A 240 1.03 -3.60 15.94
CA SER A 240 2.22 -4.37 15.57
C SER A 240 1.85 -5.83 15.35
N THR A 241 2.74 -6.59 14.77
CA THR A 241 2.60 -8.04 14.64
C THR A 241 2.37 -8.72 16.01
N GLU A 242 3.06 -8.25 17.05
CA GLU A 242 2.89 -8.72 18.42
C GLU A 242 1.48 -8.42 18.94
N SER A 243 1.00 -7.16 18.75
CA SER A 243 -0.35 -6.75 19.20
C SER A 243 -1.44 -7.51 18.45
N VAL A 244 -1.28 -7.78 17.15
CA VAL A 244 -2.20 -8.60 16.34
C VAL A 244 -2.28 -10.01 16.87
N MET A 245 -1.14 -10.66 17.18
CA MET A 245 -1.14 -12.00 17.77
C MET A 245 -1.82 -12.02 19.14
N ALA A 246 -1.54 -11.03 19.98
CA ALA A 246 -2.15 -10.92 21.31
C ALA A 246 -3.67 -10.74 21.21
N HIS A 247 -4.13 -9.85 20.34
CA HIS A 247 -5.54 -9.61 20.07
C HIS A 247 -6.27 -10.88 19.60
N CYS A 248 -5.70 -11.62 18.66
CA CYS A 248 -6.29 -12.88 18.18
C CYS A 248 -6.37 -13.94 19.28
N ARG A 249 -5.33 -14.08 20.11
CA ARG A 249 -5.33 -15.01 21.24
C ARG A 249 -6.36 -14.65 22.32
N GLU A 250 -6.59 -13.36 22.53
CA GLU A 250 -7.61 -12.89 23.44
C GLU A 250 -9.02 -13.13 22.89
N ALA A 251 -9.24 -12.83 21.63
CA ALA A 251 -10.54 -12.98 20.96
C ALA A 251 -11.03 -14.42 20.90
N VAL A 252 -10.14 -15.37 20.60
CA VAL A 252 -10.51 -16.78 20.41
C VAL A 252 -10.83 -17.47 21.72
N GLN A 253 -12.09 -17.96 21.87
CA GLN A 253 -12.57 -18.64 23.07
C GLN A 253 -11.96 -20.04 23.22
N ASP A 254 -11.81 -20.78 22.13
CA ASP A 254 -11.23 -22.12 22.13
C ASP A 254 -9.69 -22.07 22.22
N LYS A 255 -9.17 -22.25 23.42
CA LYS A 255 -7.72 -22.21 23.68
C LYS A 255 -6.94 -23.41 23.10
N GLY A 256 -7.62 -24.38 22.50
CA GLY A 256 -7.00 -25.47 21.74
C GLY A 256 -6.79 -25.18 20.26
N VAL A 257 -7.04 -23.93 19.81
CA VAL A 257 -6.67 -23.46 18.48
C VAL A 257 -5.23 -22.97 18.50
N GLU A 258 -4.38 -23.55 17.68
CA GLU A 258 -3.00 -23.13 17.51
C GLU A 258 -2.91 -21.97 16.53
N MET A 259 -2.00 -21.01 16.80
CA MET A 259 -1.83 -19.79 16.01
C MET A 259 -0.36 -19.55 15.74
N ARG A 260 0.00 -19.34 14.47
CA ARG A 260 1.35 -18.93 14.07
C ARG A 260 1.32 -18.04 12.86
N PHE A 261 2.25 -17.11 12.76
CA PHE A 261 2.44 -16.37 11.52
C PHE A 261 3.17 -17.23 10.49
N LEU A 262 2.67 -17.21 9.25
CA LEU A 262 3.36 -17.71 8.07
C LEU A 262 4.34 -16.65 7.56
N GLN A 263 3.89 -15.40 7.55
CA GLN A 263 4.66 -14.22 7.23
C GLN A 263 4.13 -13.07 8.08
N ALA A 264 5.00 -12.17 8.53
CA ALA A 264 4.59 -10.96 9.24
C ALA A 264 5.68 -9.89 9.19
N ASN A 265 5.26 -8.64 9.05
CA ASN A 265 6.09 -7.44 9.22
C ASN A 265 5.24 -6.32 9.81
N ASP A 266 5.88 -5.48 10.61
CA ASP A 266 5.24 -4.31 11.21
C ASP A 266 4.98 -3.21 10.16
N PRO A 267 4.09 -2.24 10.45
CA PRO A 267 3.94 -1.04 9.63
C PRO A 267 5.26 -0.29 9.48
N SER A 268 5.44 0.37 8.34
CA SER A 268 6.57 1.27 8.13
C SER A 268 6.49 2.50 9.03
N ALA A 269 7.62 3.19 9.23
CA ALA A 269 7.64 4.50 9.85
C ALA A 269 6.88 5.52 8.98
N ILE A 270 6.27 6.53 9.61
CA ILE A 270 5.59 7.61 8.88
C ILE A 270 6.62 8.70 8.53
N ALA A 271 6.85 8.93 7.25
CA ALA A 271 7.68 10.02 6.75
C ALA A 271 7.10 11.40 7.13
N ARG A 272 7.97 12.36 7.34
CA ARG A 272 7.56 13.72 7.73
C ARG A 272 7.03 14.51 6.54
N ARG A 273 5.76 14.96 6.61
CA ARG A 273 5.15 15.83 5.58
C ARG A 273 5.72 17.26 5.54
N ASP A 274 6.37 17.72 6.60
CA ASP A 274 7.06 19.00 6.66
C ASP A 274 8.56 18.89 6.28
N GLY A 275 9.03 17.69 5.93
CA GLY A 275 10.39 17.40 5.53
C GLY A 275 10.71 17.91 4.11
N TYR A 276 12.02 18.02 3.84
CA TYR A 276 12.55 18.46 2.54
C TYR A 276 12.04 17.54 1.40
N GLY A 277 12.16 16.22 1.54
CA GLY A 277 11.79 15.27 0.49
C GLY A 277 10.32 15.36 0.09
N TYR A 278 9.41 15.41 1.07
CA TYR A 278 7.97 15.56 0.79
C TYR A 278 7.66 16.85 0.03
N ARG A 279 8.19 18.00 0.49
CA ARG A 279 7.97 19.28 -0.19
C ARG A 279 8.53 19.28 -1.61
N THR A 280 9.75 18.77 -1.79
CA THR A 280 10.40 18.69 -3.12
C THR A 280 9.58 17.85 -4.09
N VAL A 281 9.08 16.70 -3.66
CA VAL A 281 8.21 15.83 -4.49
C VAL A 281 6.91 16.55 -4.82
N VAL A 282 6.19 17.08 -3.84
CA VAL A 282 4.90 17.77 -4.05
C VAL A 282 5.08 18.97 -4.97
N GLU A 283 6.08 19.83 -4.74
CA GLU A 283 6.32 21.02 -5.55
C GLU A 283 6.69 20.68 -6.99
N SER A 284 7.50 19.63 -7.22
CA SER A 284 7.86 19.20 -8.56
C SER A 284 6.65 18.63 -9.30
N PHE A 285 5.84 17.82 -8.64
CA PHE A 285 4.65 17.23 -9.26
C PHE A 285 3.54 18.26 -9.50
N GLN A 286 3.30 19.17 -8.56
CA GLN A 286 2.27 20.21 -8.65
C GLN A 286 2.43 21.12 -9.88
N ARG A 287 3.66 21.33 -10.37
CA ARG A 287 3.91 22.13 -11.59
C ARG A 287 3.31 21.50 -12.84
N TYR A 288 3.19 20.19 -12.87
CA TYR A 288 2.69 19.44 -14.02
C TYR A 288 1.23 18.99 -13.87
N TYR A 289 0.72 19.04 -12.64
CA TYR A 289 -0.66 18.70 -12.29
C TYR A 289 -1.27 19.79 -11.39
N PRO A 290 -1.36 21.05 -11.91
CA PRO A 290 -1.77 22.20 -11.11
C PRO A 290 -3.24 22.14 -10.65
N GLU A 291 -4.06 21.32 -11.30
CA GLU A 291 -5.47 21.11 -10.96
C GLU A 291 -5.69 20.15 -9.79
N ALA A 292 -4.68 19.37 -9.44
CA ALA A 292 -4.80 18.37 -8.39
C ALA A 292 -4.30 18.91 -7.04
N VAL A 293 -4.95 18.48 -5.96
CA VAL A 293 -4.50 18.72 -4.59
C VAL A 293 -3.70 17.51 -4.13
N PHE A 294 -2.43 17.72 -3.81
CA PHE A 294 -1.57 16.67 -3.30
C PHE A 294 -1.78 16.50 -1.80
N ILE A 295 -2.21 15.31 -1.39
CA ILE A 295 -2.49 14.99 0.00
C ILE A 295 -1.52 13.94 0.54
N PRO A 296 -1.07 14.05 1.79
CA PRO A 296 -0.39 12.95 2.44
C PRO A 296 -1.37 11.78 2.64
N SER A 297 -0.88 10.56 2.51
CA SER A 297 -1.69 9.35 2.63
C SER A 297 -0.82 8.18 3.12
N MET A 298 -1.33 6.97 3.02
CA MET A 298 -0.59 5.74 3.31
C MET A 298 -0.88 4.68 2.25
N ALA A 299 0.09 3.81 1.99
CA ALA A 299 -0.10 2.63 1.18
C ALA A 299 -0.82 1.54 1.98
N VAL A 300 -1.81 0.90 1.38
CA VAL A 300 -2.46 -0.29 1.96
C VAL A 300 -1.75 -1.59 1.55
N GLY A 301 -0.91 -1.52 0.51
CA GLY A 301 0.02 -2.54 0.06
C GLY A 301 1.40 -2.38 0.70
N ALA A 302 2.39 -3.10 0.17
CA ALA A 302 3.79 -2.98 0.51
C ALA A 302 4.58 -2.58 -0.74
N THR A 303 5.75 -1.98 -0.57
CA THR A 303 6.68 -1.57 -1.62
C THR A 303 8.11 -1.78 -1.16
N ASP A 304 9.09 -1.61 -2.03
CA ASP A 304 10.51 -1.67 -1.68
C ASP A 304 10.95 -0.55 -0.71
N ALA A 305 10.22 0.57 -0.65
CA ALA A 305 10.59 1.74 0.12
C ALA A 305 10.85 1.48 1.61
N HIS A 306 10.10 0.56 2.25
CA HIS A 306 10.28 0.26 3.67
C HIS A 306 11.65 -0.36 4.00
N ARG A 307 12.35 -0.94 3.00
CA ARG A 307 13.68 -1.52 3.20
C ARG A 307 14.76 -0.46 3.46
N TYR A 308 14.49 0.79 3.08
CA TYR A 308 15.45 1.89 3.22
C TYR A 308 15.29 2.69 4.52
N GLU A 309 14.32 2.38 5.38
CA GLU A 309 14.00 3.16 6.58
C GLU A 309 15.13 3.22 7.61
N GLU A 310 16.04 2.24 7.62
CA GLU A 310 17.22 2.30 8.51
C GLU A 310 18.27 3.35 8.08
N ILE A 311 18.21 3.82 6.84
CA ILE A 311 19.14 4.82 6.26
C ILE A 311 18.42 6.07 5.73
N CYS A 312 17.09 6.15 5.89
CA CYS A 312 16.26 7.23 5.39
C CYS A 312 15.02 7.47 6.27
N ASP A 313 14.88 8.69 6.79
CA ASP A 313 13.68 9.08 7.56
C ASP A 313 12.50 9.52 6.69
N THR A 314 12.67 9.60 5.37
CA THR A 314 11.67 10.12 4.43
C THR A 314 11.53 9.18 3.24
N CYS A 315 10.84 8.06 3.44
CA CYS A 315 10.50 7.11 2.39
C CYS A 315 9.08 7.42 1.87
N LEU A 316 9.00 7.88 0.63
CA LEU A 316 7.77 8.32 -0.04
C LEU A 316 7.38 7.34 -1.15
N ARG A 317 6.08 7.17 -1.36
CA ARG A 317 5.52 6.37 -2.44
C ARG A 317 4.60 7.27 -3.26
N CYS A 318 5.04 7.62 -4.47
CA CYS A 318 4.26 8.43 -5.41
C CYS A 318 4.89 8.37 -6.79
N SER A 319 4.23 7.70 -7.72
CA SER A 319 4.68 7.66 -9.11
C SER A 319 4.24 8.92 -9.87
N PRO A 320 5.11 9.50 -10.71
CA PRO A 320 4.74 10.64 -11.55
C PRO A 320 3.94 10.26 -12.81
N PHE A 321 3.76 8.97 -13.07
CA PHE A 321 3.07 8.44 -14.25
C PHE A 321 1.57 8.30 -13.97
N MET A 322 0.87 9.44 -13.91
CA MET A 322 -0.55 9.48 -13.53
C MET A 322 -1.42 8.67 -14.50
N THR A 323 -2.18 7.75 -13.95
CA THR A 323 -3.12 6.90 -14.70
C THR A 323 -4.49 7.56 -14.81
N GLU A 324 -5.18 7.26 -15.92
CA GLU A 324 -6.56 7.66 -16.16
C GLU A 324 -7.54 6.50 -15.90
N PRO A 325 -8.86 6.76 -15.77
CA PRO A 325 -9.84 5.71 -15.49
C PRO A 325 -9.85 4.55 -16.49
N ALA A 326 -9.51 4.83 -17.78
CA ALA A 326 -9.43 3.78 -18.80
C ALA A 326 -8.26 2.82 -18.61
N GLU A 327 -7.16 3.29 -18.00
CA GLU A 327 -5.99 2.50 -17.64
C GLU A 327 -6.28 1.69 -16.37
N ALA A 328 -6.95 2.33 -15.40
CA ALA A 328 -7.36 1.67 -14.17
C ALA A 328 -8.30 0.47 -14.43
N ALA A 329 -9.07 0.48 -15.53
CA ALA A 329 -9.96 -0.61 -15.90
C ALA A 329 -9.22 -1.89 -16.32
N SER A 330 -7.99 -1.79 -16.87
CA SER A 330 -7.13 -2.96 -17.15
C SER A 330 -6.27 -3.36 -15.95
N GLY A 331 -5.97 -2.41 -15.07
CA GLY A 331 -5.37 -2.59 -13.75
C GLY A 331 -3.94 -3.14 -13.73
N VAL A 332 -3.24 -2.80 -12.67
CA VAL A 332 -2.02 -3.47 -12.24
C VAL A 332 -2.32 -4.97 -12.06
N HIS A 333 -1.41 -5.86 -12.47
CA HIS A 333 -1.56 -7.33 -12.47
C HIS A 333 -2.67 -7.87 -13.38
N GLY A 334 -3.43 -6.99 -14.05
CA GLY A 334 -4.53 -7.36 -14.95
C GLY A 334 -4.08 -7.78 -16.35
N THR A 335 -5.06 -8.22 -17.17
CA THR A 335 -4.89 -8.45 -18.60
C THR A 335 -5.07 -7.14 -19.34
N ASN A 336 -4.31 -6.92 -20.44
CA ASN A 336 -4.31 -5.67 -21.20
C ASN A 336 -3.81 -4.45 -20.42
N GLU A 337 -2.87 -4.66 -19.52
CA GLU A 337 -2.14 -3.59 -18.85
C GLU A 337 -1.49 -2.67 -19.87
N ARG A 338 -1.68 -1.38 -19.71
CA ARG A 338 -1.21 -0.35 -20.65
C ARG A 338 -1.12 1.01 -20.00
N LEU A 339 -0.22 1.83 -20.47
CA LEU A 339 0.00 3.21 -20.04
C LEU A 339 -0.16 4.17 -21.23
N LEU A 340 -0.85 5.30 -21.04
CA LEU A 340 -0.89 6.36 -22.04
C LEU A 340 0.49 6.92 -22.33
N VAL A 341 0.85 7.02 -23.62
CA VAL A 341 2.12 7.63 -24.06
C VAL A 341 2.27 9.05 -23.50
N ARG A 342 1.20 9.82 -23.43
CA ARG A 342 1.24 11.20 -22.86
C ARG A 342 1.56 11.19 -21.36
N SER A 343 1.00 10.24 -20.59
CA SER A 343 1.29 10.08 -19.17
C SER A 343 2.74 9.69 -18.95
N TYR A 344 3.28 8.76 -19.77
CA TYR A 344 4.68 8.39 -19.75
C TYR A 344 5.61 9.59 -19.99
N LEU A 345 5.37 10.34 -21.05
CA LEU A 345 6.17 11.53 -21.37
C LEU A 345 6.05 12.62 -20.31
N GLN A 346 4.86 12.77 -19.69
CA GLN A 346 4.67 13.72 -18.60
C GLN A 346 5.43 13.30 -17.36
N GLY A 347 5.37 12.02 -16.99
CA GLY A 347 6.12 11.47 -15.86
C GLY A 347 7.63 11.68 -15.97
N ILE A 348 8.21 11.48 -17.18
CA ILE A 348 9.63 11.79 -17.43
C ILE A 348 9.93 13.26 -17.16
N ARG A 349 9.05 14.18 -17.57
CA ARG A 349 9.25 15.63 -17.32
C ARG A 349 9.21 15.95 -15.82
N VAL A 350 8.29 15.31 -15.09
CA VAL A 350 8.22 15.44 -13.63
C VAL A 350 9.52 14.94 -12.98
N LEU A 351 10.04 13.79 -13.42
CA LEU A 351 11.30 13.24 -12.90
C LEU A 351 12.51 14.12 -13.21
N ILE A 352 12.57 14.74 -14.41
CA ILE A 352 13.61 15.71 -14.74
C ILE A 352 13.56 16.89 -13.76
N ASP A 353 12.37 17.44 -13.54
CA ASP A 353 12.15 18.59 -12.65
C ASP A 353 12.48 18.21 -11.19
N LEU A 354 12.04 17.04 -10.73
CA LEU A 354 12.35 16.51 -9.41
C LEU A 354 13.86 16.35 -9.19
N MET A 355 14.57 15.77 -10.15
CA MET A 355 16.03 15.59 -10.06
C MET A 355 16.77 16.95 -10.04
N GLU A 356 16.31 17.94 -10.81
CA GLU A 356 16.86 19.29 -10.77
C GLU A 356 16.59 19.99 -9.42
N HIS A 357 15.39 19.83 -8.87
CA HIS A 357 15.01 20.40 -7.57
C HIS A 357 15.71 19.72 -6.39
N ALA A 358 15.76 18.40 -6.38
CA ALA A 358 16.44 17.63 -5.34
C ALA A 358 17.96 17.83 -5.33
N ASN A 359 18.50 18.43 -6.38
CA ASN A 359 19.93 18.66 -6.55
C ASN A 359 20.45 19.95 -5.90
N VAL A 360 19.60 20.77 -5.32
CA VAL A 360 20.00 22.01 -4.64
C VAL A 360 20.45 21.67 -3.20
N GLU A 361 21.51 22.35 -2.73
CA GLU A 361 21.86 22.27 -1.30
C GLU A 361 20.70 22.82 -0.46
N PRO A 362 20.33 22.17 0.65
CA PRO A 362 19.20 22.58 1.49
C PRO A 362 19.43 23.92 2.16
#